data_21d97926d01fbeb3514bdb536d604114
#
_entry.id   21d97926d01fbeb3514bdb536d604114
#
_cell.length_a   1.000
_cell.length_b   1.000
_cell.length_c   1.000
_cell.angle_alpha   90.00
_cell.angle_beta   90.00
_cell.angle_gamma   90.00
#
_symmetry.space_group_name_H-M   'P 1'
#
loop_
_entity.id
_entity.type
_entity.pdbx_description
1 polymer ?
#
loop_
_entity_poly.entity_id
_entity_poly.type
_entity_poly.pdbx_seq_one_letter_code
_entity_poly.pdbx_strand_id
1 'polypeptide(L)'
;GIRVMLDGVFNHCGSNFLPWRDVMEKGPQSPYYDWFMINRWPCREQEGSTRDGRYYSFAFAERMPKLNTSEKKVRDYFLDTVRYWIETFDIDGLRLDVANEISHLFCRELRQMTKQLKPDFYLLGEIWHDAMPWLGGDEFDAVMNYPFAAAIREFWYQPEKTKSDLEEAIHENLV
;
A
#
# COMPACT_ATOMS: atom_id res chain seq x y z
N GLY A 1 11.81 0.26 -25.69
CA GLY A 1 10.62 1.02 -25.31
C GLY A 1 10.75 1.56 -23.88
N ILE A 2 9.84 2.41 -23.46
CA ILE A 2 9.73 2.88 -22.08
C ILE A 2 8.84 1.89 -21.32
N ARG A 3 9.26 1.46 -20.13
CA ARG A 3 8.41 0.68 -19.22
C ARG A 3 7.54 1.62 -18.39
N VAL A 4 6.30 1.20 -18.11
CA VAL A 4 5.31 1.98 -17.37
C VAL A 4 4.97 1.28 -16.06
N MET A 5 5.17 1.99 -14.95
CA MET A 5 4.75 1.55 -13.62
C MET A 5 3.69 2.52 -13.11
N LEU A 6 2.56 1.99 -12.65
CA LEU A 6 1.52 2.79 -12.00
C LEU A 6 1.66 2.76 -10.47
N ASP A 7 1.11 3.76 -9.82
CA ASP A 7 0.99 3.82 -8.37
C ASP A 7 -0.35 3.20 -7.93
N GLY A 8 -0.28 2.13 -7.16
CA GLY A 8 -1.43 1.41 -6.62
C GLY A 8 -1.73 1.82 -5.19
N VAL A 9 -2.65 2.75 -5.00
CA VAL A 9 -3.11 3.19 -3.68
C VAL A 9 -4.27 2.31 -3.23
N PHE A 10 -3.95 1.18 -2.57
CA PHE A 10 -4.93 0.17 -2.15
C PHE A 10 -5.09 0.07 -0.64
N ASN A 11 -4.28 0.79 0.14
CA ASN A 11 -4.42 0.87 1.59
C ASN A 11 -5.62 1.72 2.02
N HIS A 12 -5.91 2.78 1.29
CA HIS A 12 -6.97 3.74 1.59
C HIS A 12 -7.55 4.29 0.28
N CYS A 13 -8.63 5.03 0.39
CA CYS A 13 -9.22 5.70 -0.78
C CYS A 13 -9.54 7.17 -0.46
N GLY A 14 -9.94 7.93 -1.47
CA GLY A 14 -10.47 9.28 -1.27
C GLY A 14 -11.97 9.27 -0.96
N SER A 15 -12.47 10.38 -0.40
CA SER A 15 -13.88 10.60 -0.07
C SER A 15 -14.87 10.40 -1.23
N ASN A 16 -14.38 10.56 -2.46
CA ASN A 16 -15.21 10.41 -3.67
C ASN A 16 -15.32 8.98 -4.19
N PHE A 17 -14.66 8.01 -3.55
CA PHE A 17 -14.77 6.61 -3.90
C PHE A 17 -16.22 6.13 -3.72
N LEU A 18 -16.83 5.62 -4.77
CA LEU A 18 -18.25 5.29 -4.76
C LEU A 18 -18.67 4.34 -3.62
N PRO A 19 -17.93 3.25 -3.32
CA PRO A 19 -18.24 2.41 -2.18
C PRO A 19 -18.24 3.16 -0.84
N TRP A 20 -17.29 4.10 -0.62
CA TRP A 20 -17.26 4.90 0.60
C TRP A 20 -18.47 5.84 0.71
N ARG A 21 -18.83 6.48 -0.38
CA ARG A 21 -20.04 7.34 -0.43
C ARG A 21 -21.31 6.57 -0.11
N ASP A 22 -21.45 5.36 -0.67
CA ASP A 22 -22.61 4.50 -0.39
C ASP A 22 -22.65 4.10 1.10
N VAL A 23 -21.50 3.82 1.71
CA VAL A 23 -21.40 3.56 3.16
C VAL A 23 -21.80 4.80 3.97
N MET A 24 -21.35 5.99 3.59
CA MET A 24 -21.72 7.23 4.29
C MET A 24 -23.23 7.51 4.21
N GLU A 25 -23.89 7.11 3.14
CA GLU A 25 -25.33 7.28 2.94
C GLU A 25 -26.15 6.20 3.68
N LYS A 26 -25.77 4.92 3.53
CA LYS A 26 -26.59 3.75 3.95
C LYS A 26 -26.11 3.10 5.26
N GLY A 27 -24.91 3.44 5.70
CA GLY A 27 -24.32 2.83 6.90
C GLY A 27 -24.14 1.32 6.79
N PRO A 28 -24.44 0.58 7.88
CA PRO A 28 -24.29 -0.88 7.90
C PRO A 28 -25.16 -1.64 6.88
N GLN A 29 -26.10 -0.97 6.23
CA GLN A 29 -26.92 -1.56 5.16
C GLN A 29 -26.27 -1.47 3.78
N SER A 30 -25.16 -0.75 3.66
CA SER A 30 -24.36 -0.72 2.44
C SER A 30 -23.71 -2.08 2.16
N PRO A 31 -23.75 -2.60 0.92
CA PRO A 31 -23.02 -3.81 0.54
C PRO A 31 -21.50 -3.64 0.62
N TYR A 32 -21.02 -2.41 0.79
CA TYR A 32 -19.62 -2.04 0.91
C TYR A 32 -19.18 -1.75 2.34
N TYR A 33 -20.04 -1.96 3.34
CA TYR A 33 -19.72 -1.61 4.73
C TYR A 33 -18.44 -2.29 5.23
N ASP A 34 -18.29 -3.59 4.95
CA ASP A 34 -17.13 -4.40 5.34
C ASP A 34 -15.86 -4.12 4.50
N TRP A 35 -15.97 -3.26 3.46
CA TRP A 35 -14.83 -2.83 2.67
C TRP A 35 -13.90 -1.88 3.43
N PHE A 36 -14.38 -1.32 4.51
CA PHE A 36 -13.68 -0.32 5.30
C PHE A 36 -13.49 -0.78 6.75
N MET A 37 -12.45 -0.28 7.39
CA MET A 37 -12.15 -0.56 8.79
C MET A 37 -12.99 0.34 9.70
N ILE A 38 -14.26 0.00 9.89
CA ILE A 38 -15.23 0.75 10.70
C ILE A 38 -15.45 0.03 12.03
N ASN A 39 -15.23 0.73 13.15
CA ASN A 39 -15.42 0.21 14.50
C ASN A 39 -16.79 0.53 15.08
N ARG A 40 -17.30 1.72 14.78
CA ARG A 40 -18.57 2.21 15.33
C ARG A 40 -19.34 3.02 14.31
N TRP A 41 -20.65 2.78 14.23
CA TRP A 41 -21.58 3.58 13.45
C TRP A 41 -22.44 4.44 14.41
N PRO A 42 -22.89 5.65 14.07
CA PRO A 42 -22.53 6.35 12.83
C PRO A 42 -21.10 6.90 12.83
N CYS A 43 -20.47 6.82 11.68
CA CYS A 43 -19.24 7.54 11.41
C CYS A 43 -19.51 8.58 10.31
N ARG A 44 -18.78 9.68 10.33
CA ARG A 44 -18.85 10.75 9.33
C ARG A 44 -17.47 11.30 9.10
N GLU A 45 -17.22 11.85 7.93
CA GLU A 45 -16.00 12.62 7.62
C GLU A 45 -16.02 13.96 8.35
N GLN A 46 -15.97 13.92 9.68
CA GLN A 46 -15.93 15.07 10.54
C GLN A 46 -14.62 15.09 11.30
N GLU A 47 -14.15 16.28 11.62
CA GLU A 47 -12.97 16.46 12.46
C GLU A 47 -13.07 15.61 13.74
N GLY A 48 -12.04 14.80 13.98
CA GLY A 48 -11.95 13.92 15.13
C GLY A 48 -12.56 12.54 14.97
N SER A 49 -13.33 12.23 13.91
CA SER A 49 -13.98 10.91 13.78
C SER A 49 -12.99 9.75 13.80
N THR A 50 -11.84 9.86 13.16
CA THR A 50 -10.80 8.83 13.17
C THR A 50 -10.07 8.78 14.50
N ARG A 51 -9.82 9.94 15.13
CA ARG A 51 -9.22 10.02 16.47
C ARG A 51 -10.14 9.47 17.55
N ASP A 52 -11.45 9.58 17.37
CA ASP A 52 -12.45 8.93 18.22
C ASP A 52 -12.53 7.40 18.01
N GLY A 53 -11.76 6.86 17.07
CA GLY A 53 -11.74 5.44 16.77
C GLY A 53 -13.05 4.91 16.16
N ARG A 54 -13.80 5.75 15.44
CA ARG A 54 -15.05 5.34 14.75
C ARG A 54 -14.73 4.53 13.50
N TYR A 55 -13.74 4.98 12.72
CA TYR A 55 -13.15 4.23 11.60
C TYR A 55 -11.67 4.56 11.48
N TYR A 56 -10.94 3.67 10.84
CA TYR A 56 -9.54 3.90 10.52
C TYR A 56 -9.39 4.74 9.25
N SER A 57 -8.37 5.59 9.24
CA SER A 57 -7.96 6.37 8.07
C SER A 57 -6.44 6.44 7.99
N PHE A 58 -5.92 6.65 6.80
CA PHE A 58 -4.50 6.89 6.64
C PHE A 58 -4.11 8.24 7.29
N ALA A 59 -3.05 8.20 8.12
CA ALA A 59 -2.51 9.35 8.82
C ALA A 59 -3.55 10.17 9.63
N PHE A 60 -4.61 9.53 10.12
CA PHE A 60 -5.75 10.16 10.81
C PHE A 60 -6.49 11.20 9.97
N ALA A 61 -6.35 11.16 8.65
CA ALA A 61 -7.06 12.05 7.74
C ALA A 61 -8.44 11.47 7.38
N GLU A 62 -9.51 12.08 7.87
CA GLU A 62 -10.90 11.61 7.72
C GLU A 62 -11.30 11.37 6.27
N ARG A 63 -10.69 12.09 5.33
CA ARG A 63 -10.94 11.96 3.89
C ARG A 63 -10.18 10.83 3.21
N MET A 64 -9.42 10.06 3.98
CA MET A 64 -8.64 8.92 3.48
C MET A 64 -8.99 7.64 4.24
N PRO A 65 -10.26 7.17 4.16
CA PRO A 65 -10.71 5.99 4.88
C PRO A 65 -9.93 4.75 4.47
N LYS A 66 -9.55 3.94 5.48
CA LYS A 66 -8.75 2.73 5.29
C LYS A 66 -9.62 1.61 4.72
N LEU A 67 -9.11 1.00 3.65
CA LEU A 67 -9.69 -0.18 3.04
C LEU A 67 -9.35 -1.45 3.83
N ASN A 68 -10.28 -2.36 3.90
CA ASN A 68 -10.08 -3.66 4.51
C ASN A 68 -9.57 -4.67 3.46
N THR A 69 -8.28 -4.68 3.21
CA THR A 69 -7.66 -5.60 2.23
C THR A 69 -7.65 -7.06 2.69
N SER A 70 -8.13 -7.37 3.90
CA SER A 70 -8.42 -8.74 4.34
C SER A 70 -9.79 -9.23 3.87
N GLU A 71 -10.70 -8.32 3.47
CA GLU A 71 -12.00 -8.67 2.91
C GLU A 71 -11.85 -9.14 1.46
N LYS A 72 -12.41 -10.32 1.16
CA LYS A 72 -12.28 -10.93 -0.16
C LYS A 72 -12.82 -10.05 -1.30
N LYS A 73 -13.96 -9.40 -1.08
CA LYS A 73 -14.58 -8.53 -2.10
C LYS A 73 -13.71 -7.35 -2.45
N VAL A 74 -12.97 -6.80 -1.48
CA VAL A 74 -12.01 -5.71 -1.69
C VAL A 74 -10.83 -6.21 -2.52
N ARG A 75 -10.29 -7.39 -2.18
CA ARG A 75 -9.20 -7.98 -2.94
C ARG A 75 -9.62 -8.29 -4.38
N ASP A 76 -10.77 -8.95 -4.58
CA ASP A 76 -11.28 -9.26 -5.91
C ASP A 76 -11.41 -7.98 -6.76
N TYR A 77 -11.99 -6.91 -6.20
CA TYR A 77 -12.15 -5.64 -6.90
C TYR A 77 -10.82 -5.05 -7.38
N PHE A 78 -9.79 -5.03 -6.52
CA PHE A 78 -8.49 -4.47 -6.89
C PHE A 78 -7.68 -5.42 -7.80
N LEU A 79 -7.80 -6.72 -7.63
CA LEU A 79 -7.20 -7.70 -8.56
C LEU A 79 -7.77 -7.54 -9.96
N ASP A 80 -9.10 -7.41 -10.09
CA ASP A 80 -9.76 -7.18 -11.37
C ASP A 80 -9.36 -5.82 -11.98
N THR A 81 -9.21 -4.79 -11.16
CA THR A 81 -8.73 -3.48 -11.59
C THR A 81 -7.31 -3.56 -12.17
N VAL A 82 -6.39 -4.23 -11.47
CA VAL A 82 -5.01 -4.39 -11.94
C VAL A 82 -4.96 -5.26 -13.20
N ARG A 83 -5.74 -6.33 -13.26
CA ARG A 83 -5.89 -7.16 -14.46
C ARG A 83 -6.29 -6.31 -15.65
N TYR A 84 -7.32 -5.48 -15.48
CA TYR A 84 -7.79 -4.56 -16.52
C TYR A 84 -6.69 -3.60 -16.98
N TRP A 85 -5.87 -3.07 -16.05
CA TRP A 85 -4.75 -2.18 -16.41
C TRP A 85 -3.67 -2.90 -17.21
N ILE A 86 -3.35 -4.13 -16.84
CA ILE A 86 -2.36 -4.95 -17.58
C ILE A 86 -2.88 -5.25 -18.99
N GLU A 87 -4.11 -5.74 -19.10
CA GLU A 87 -4.69 -6.18 -20.37
C GLU A 87 -5.01 -5.03 -21.32
N THR A 88 -5.38 -3.86 -20.77
CA THR A 88 -5.80 -2.70 -21.59
C THR A 88 -4.65 -1.74 -21.91
N PHE A 89 -3.76 -1.50 -20.96
CA PHE A 89 -2.71 -0.48 -21.08
C PHE A 89 -1.30 -1.06 -21.14
N ASP A 90 -1.16 -2.38 -21.05
CA ASP A 90 0.13 -3.10 -21.09
C ASP A 90 1.16 -2.52 -20.11
N ILE A 91 0.73 -2.16 -18.90
CA ILE A 91 1.64 -1.66 -17.86
C ILE A 91 2.65 -2.74 -17.44
N ASP A 92 3.83 -2.32 -17.01
CA ASP A 92 4.96 -3.20 -16.70
C ASP A 92 5.16 -3.43 -15.20
N GLY A 93 4.48 -2.66 -14.36
CA GLY A 93 4.62 -2.80 -12.91
C GLY A 93 3.65 -1.96 -12.11
N LEU A 94 3.67 -2.21 -10.80
CA LEU A 94 2.96 -1.42 -9.79
C LEU A 94 3.91 -1.08 -8.65
N ARG A 95 3.85 0.16 -8.19
CA ARG A 95 4.34 0.56 -6.89
C ARG A 95 3.14 0.59 -5.94
N LEU A 96 3.19 -0.19 -4.87
CA LEU A 96 2.14 -0.24 -3.85
C LEU A 96 2.41 0.84 -2.79
N ASP A 97 1.52 1.82 -2.73
CA ASP A 97 1.51 2.87 -1.70
C ASP A 97 1.20 2.28 -0.33
N VAL A 98 1.95 2.69 0.71
CA VAL A 98 1.79 2.22 2.09
C VAL A 98 1.68 0.69 2.18
N ALA A 99 2.56 -0.03 1.49
CA ALA A 99 2.47 -1.49 1.32
C ALA A 99 2.54 -2.26 2.63
N ASN A 100 3.20 -1.71 3.66
CA ASN A 100 3.28 -2.30 5.00
C ASN A 100 1.94 -2.35 5.75
N GLU A 101 0.92 -1.65 5.29
CA GLU A 101 -0.42 -1.66 5.88
C GLU A 101 -1.44 -2.46 5.06
N ILE A 102 -1.03 -3.02 3.93
CA ILE A 102 -1.84 -3.90 3.07
C ILE A 102 -1.71 -5.34 3.56
N SER A 103 -2.78 -6.14 3.47
CA SER A 103 -2.70 -7.53 3.93
C SER A 103 -1.73 -8.36 3.09
N HIS A 104 -0.90 -9.18 3.73
CA HIS A 104 0.01 -10.12 3.07
C HIS A 104 -0.72 -11.05 2.09
N LEU A 105 -1.94 -11.48 2.44
CA LEU A 105 -2.75 -12.31 1.56
C LEU A 105 -3.04 -11.60 0.23
N PHE A 106 -3.42 -10.32 0.28
CA PHE A 106 -3.65 -9.54 -0.93
C PHE A 106 -2.36 -9.38 -1.76
N CYS A 107 -1.23 -9.11 -1.12
CA CYS A 107 0.05 -8.98 -1.81
C CYS A 107 0.42 -10.28 -2.57
N ARG A 108 0.19 -11.46 -1.94
CA ARG A 108 0.43 -12.77 -2.57
C ARG A 108 -0.51 -13.04 -3.74
N GLU A 109 -1.80 -12.80 -3.56
CA GLU A 109 -2.80 -12.96 -4.64
C GLU A 109 -2.49 -12.02 -5.81
N LEU A 110 -2.09 -10.78 -5.52
CA LEU A 110 -1.67 -9.80 -6.53
C LEU A 110 -0.44 -10.29 -7.30
N ARG A 111 0.60 -10.76 -6.59
CA ARG A 111 1.78 -11.32 -7.23
C ARG A 111 1.43 -12.52 -8.10
N GLN A 112 0.67 -13.46 -7.58
CA GLN A 112 0.28 -14.65 -8.33
C GLN A 112 -0.44 -14.27 -9.63
N MET A 113 -1.42 -13.38 -9.55
CA MET A 113 -2.21 -12.95 -10.71
C MET A 113 -1.35 -12.18 -11.73
N THR A 114 -0.55 -11.22 -11.27
CA THR A 114 0.26 -10.39 -12.18
C THR A 114 1.35 -11.19 -12.89
N LYS A 115 2.04 -12.11 -12.18
CA LYS A 115 3.06 -12.98 -12.77
C LYS A 115 2.49 -14.03 -13.74
N GLN A 116 1.24 -14.44 -13.55
CA GLN A 116 0.54 -15.31 -14.51
C GLN A 116 0.20 -14.57 -15.82
N LEU A 117 -0.19 -13.29 -15.73
CA LEU A 117 -0.52 -12.48 -16.90
C LEU A 117 0.72 -11.96 -17.63
N LYS A 118 1.72 -11.51 -16.89
CA LYS A 118 2.95 -10.93 -17.41
C LYS A 118 4.12 -11.37 -16.50
N PRO A 119 4.90 -12.40 -16.86
CA PRO A 119 5.95 -12.96 -15.99
C PRO A 119 6.97 -11.92 -15.49
N ASP A 120 7.28 -10.92 -16.34
CA ASP A 120 8.21 -9.83 -16.03
C ASP A 120 7.56 -8.64 -15.30
N PHE A 121 6.27 -8.74 -14.93
CA PHE A 121 5.58 -7.67 -14.21
C PHE A 121 6.28 -7.37 -12.89
N TYR A 122 6.56 -6.09 -12.62
CA TYR A 122 7.36 -5.68 -11.47
C TYR A 122 6.49 -5.13 -10.34
N LEU A 123 6.63 -5.71 -9.14
CA LEU A 123 5.93 -5.29 -7.93
C LEU A 123 6.91 -4.64 -6.97
N LEU A 124 6.71 -3.34 -6.72
CA LEU A 124 7.50 -2.52 -5.82
C LEU A 124 6.66 -2.10 -4.61
N GLY A 125 7.08 -2.45 -3.39
CA GLY A 125 6.40 -2.04 -2.17
C GLY A 125 6.97 -0.73 -1.60
N GLU A 126 6.11 0.19 -1.16
CA GLU A 126 6.55 1.28 -0.29
C GLU A 126 6.52 0.81 1.17
N ILE A 127 7.70 0.55 1.73
CA ILE A 127 7.88 0.12 3.12
C ILE A 127 9.00 0.95 3.73
N TRP A 128 8.72 1.60 4.85
CA TRP A 128 9.61 2.60 5.45
C TRP A 128 10.57 2.03 6.50
N HIS A 129 10.38 0.78 6.87
CA HIS A 129 11.15 0.07 7.89
C HIS A 129 11.71 -1.24 7.33
N ASP A 130 12.14 -2.16 8.19
CA ASP A 130 12.56 -3.49 7.78
C ASP A 130 11.50 -4.18 6.90
N ALA A 131 11.89 -4.54 5.68
CA ALA A 131 11.02 -5.07 4.65
C ALA A 131 11.19 -6.58 4.42
N MET A 132 12.03 -7.24 5.18
CA MET A 132 12.29 -8.69 5.03
C MET A 132 11.02 -9.54 4.99
N PRO A 133 9.97 -9.26 5.79
CA PRO A 133 8.72 -10.03 5.73
C PRO A 133 8.03 -10.04 4.36
N TRP A 134 8.25 -9.03 3.52
CA TRP A 134 7.63 -8.88 2.19
C TRP A 134 8.54 -9.33 1.04
N LEU A 135 9.80 -9.64 1.32
CA LEU A 135 10.82 -10.01 0.31
C LEU A 135 11.11 -11.51 0.26
N GLY A 136 10.25 -12.34 0.85
CA GLY A 136 10.38 -13.80 0.86
C GLY A 136 10.19 -14.47 -0.51
N GLY A 137 9.93 -13.70 -1.57
CA GLY A 137 9.76 -14.19 -2.95
C GLY A 137 8.30 -14.44 -3.36
N ASP A 138 7.36 -14.30 -2.43
CA ASP A 138 5.93 -14.54 -2.65
C ASP A 138 5.07 -13.26 -2.66
N GLU A 139 5.66 -12.07 -2.39
CA GLU A 139 4.95 -10.79 -2.38
C GLU A 139 5.57 -9.78 -3.34
N PHE A 140 6.60 -9.03 -2.94
CA PHE A 140 7.22 -8.01 -3.80
C PHE A 140 8.51 -8.48 -4.45
N ASP A 141 8.84 -7.88 -5.59
CA ASP A 141 10.13 -8.07 -6.25
C ASP A 141 11.20 -7.19 -5.58
N ALA A 142 10.79 -6.04 -5.05
CA ALA A 142 11.63 -5.11 -4.30
C ALA A 142 10.78 -4.16 -3.46
N VAL A 143 11.44 -3.39 -2.61
CA VAL A 143 10.86 -2.28 -1.85
C VAL A 143 11.63 -1.00 -2.07
N MET A 144 10.98 0.14 -1.81
CA MET A 144 11.67 1.43 -1.77
C MET A 144 12.61 1.45 -0.55
N ASN A 145 13.92 1.51 -0.79
CA ASN A 145 14.92 1.38 0.28
C ASN A 145 15.11 2.71 1.04
N TYR A 146 14.16 3.03 1.91
CA TYR A 146 14.20 4.22 2.77
C TYR A 146 15.36 4.20 3.78
N PRO A 147 15.71 3.07 4.44
CA PRO A 147 16.87 3.01 5.33
C PRO A 147 18.17 3.36 4.63
N PHE A 148 18.41 2.84 3.41
CA PHE A 148 19.59 3.17 2.63
C PHE A 148 19.65 4.67 2.25
N ALA A 149 18.51 5.24 1.81
CA ALA A 149 18.42 6.66 1.51
C ALA A 149 18.66 7.53 2.74
N ALA A 150 18.23 7.09 3.94
CA ALA A 150 18.50 7.76 5.20
C ALA A 150 20.00 7.70 5.53
N ALA A 151 20.64 6.55 5.40
CA ALA A 151 22.08 6.38 5.67
C ALA A 151 22.94 7.29 4.79
N ILE A 152 22.62 7.37 3.47
CA ILE A 152 23.32 8.30 2.55
C ILE A 152 23.13 9.75 3.00
N ARG A 153 21.89 10.12 3.31
CA ARG A 153 21.58 11.51 3.72
C ARG A 153 22.30 11.87 5.03
N GLU A 154 22.31 11.00 6.02
CA GLU A 154 23.01 11.20 7.27
C GLU A 154 24.51 11.38 7.06
N PHE A 155 25.14 10.53 6.26
CA PHE A 155 26.56 10.64 5.94
C PHE A 155 26.93 12.00 5.33
N TRP A 156 26.06 12.56 4.46
CA TRP A 156 26.35 13.84 3.79
C TRP A 156 26.01 15.08 4.63
N TYR A 157 25.04 14.99 5.53
CA TYR A 157 24.56 16.15 6.27
C TYR A 157 24.98 16.19 7.75
N GLN A 158 25.55 15.09 8.28
CA GLN A 158 26.03 15.02 9.67
C GLN A 158 27.57 14.93 9.66
N PRO A 159 28.29 16.04 10.02
CA PRO A 159 29.73 16.09 9.95
C PRO A 159 30.47 15.07 10.84
N GLU A 160 29.78 14.55 11.88
CA GLU A 160 30.29 13.52 12.78
C GLU A 160 30.25 12.10 12.19
N LYS A 161 29.51 11.86 11.12
CA LYS A 161 29.41 10.57 10.46
C LYS A 161 30.65 10.27 9.62
N THR A 162 31.17 9.10 9.79
CA THR A 162 32.40 8.62 9.12
C THR A 162 32.04 7.70 7.94
N LYS A 163 33.05 7.41 7.12
CA LYS A 163 32.94 6.40 6.06
C LYS A 163 32.55 5.03 6.63
N SER A 164 33.09 4.69 7.83
CA SER A 164 32.73 3.43 8.50
C SER A 164 31.26 3.33 8.88
N ASP A 165 30.64 4.44 9.34
CA ASP A 165 29.23 4.48 9.67
C ASP A 165 28.37 4.26 8.42
N LEU A 166 28.79 4.80 7.27
CA LEU A 166 28.09 4.58 6.00
C LEU A 166 28.25 3.12 5.52
N GLU A 167 29.45 2.55 5.61
CA GLU A 167 29.71 1.16 5.21
C GLU A 167 28.90 0.19 6.08
N GLU A 168 28.80 0.42 7.38
CA GLU A 168 27.99 -0.37 8.31
C GLU A 168 26.49 -0.28 7.94
N ALA A 169 25.97 0.94 7.75
CA ALA A 169 24.58 1.16 7.36
C ALA A 169 24.24 0.52 5.99
N ILE A 170 25.16 0.56 5.03
CA ILE A 170 25.01 -0.13 3.74
C ILE A 170 24.96 -1.64 3.96
N HIS A 171 25.83 -2.18 4.79
CA HIS A 171 25.89 -3.61 5.05
C HIS A 171 24.62 -4.13 5.72
N GLU A 172 24.11 -3.41 6.71
CA GLU A 172 22.83 -3.73 7.39
C GLU A 172 21.61 -3.72 6.46
N ASN A 173 21.65 -2.94 5.38
CA ASN A 173 20.55 -2.81 4.43
C ASN A 173 20.69 -3.66 3.16
N LEU A 174 21.77 -4.42 3.02
CA LEU A 174 22.01 -5.32 1.87
C LEU A 174 21.82 -6.80 2.21
N VAL A 175 21.48 -7.12 3.46
CA VAL A 175 21.32 -8.51 3.94
C VAL A 175 19.88 -8.95 3.83
#